data_ef56dd0ae434a98506a5bfb5bfa15c91
#
_entry.id   ef56dd0ae434a98506a5bfb5bfa15c91
#
_cell.length_a   1.000
_cell.length_b   1.000
_cell.length_c   1.000
_cell.angle_alpha   90.00
_cell.angle_beta   90.00
_cell.angle_gamma   90.00
#
_symmetry.space_group_name_H-M   'P 1'
#
loop_
_entity.id
_entity.type
_entity.pdbx_description
1 polymer ?
#
loop_
_entity_poly.entity_id
_entity_poly.type
_entity_poly.pdbx_seq_one_letter_code
_entity_poly.pdbx_strand_id
1 'polypeptide(L)'
;FVPYGYTTDGLREALRWTNIFYEDGLIDPEFVTGDDNQWTSFYANGQAYIEYQYVERTVWAETNMSPVDAEVDWEFTDYNVSSDDNEGYLYEHENTFFAYGYSFTDKISDEGLARMLDWCNWISTDEGATFMCMGVEGVTYQVNDDGTLQFMDHMYHDTRNPEGEQPWKYGMYMGILRQTEDYTREVGKDTNITISEEFAADSNAHYSPAYPEQYTTEEESRLAELDTQIEDMAGEYILRFIMGELDVTDDNAWNEYLAALDNAGLQEASEIRTNGYNASQE
;
A
#
# COMPACT_ATOMS: atom_id res chain seq x y z
N PHE A 1 15.48 -6.08 -16.30
CA PHE A 1 15.30 -5.22 -15.11
C PHE A 1 15.07 -3.79 -15.54
N VAL A 2 13.98 -3.19 -15.12
CA VAL A 2 13.64 -1.78 -15.36
C VAL A 2 13.59 -1.09 -14.00
N PRO A 3 14.62 -0.36 -13.61
CA PRO A 3 14.72 0.19 -12.25
C PRO A 3 13.69 1.29 -11.95
N TYR A 4 13.15 1.95 -12.99
CA TYR A 4 12.16 3.02 -12.85
C TYR A 4 11.00 2.85 -13.81
N GLY A 5 9.77 2.90 -13.29
CA GLY A 5 8.55 2.87 -14.10
C GLY A 5 8.25 4.17 -14.86
N TYR A 6 8.97 5.25 -14.55
CA TYR A 6 8.69 6.60 -15.07
C TYR A 6 8.82 6.75 -16.59
N THR A 7 9.52 5.84 -17.26
CA THR A 7 9.79 5.94 -18.71
C THR A 7 8.99 4.96 -19.56
N THR A 8 8.09 4.20 -18.94
CA THR A 8 7.39 3.09 -19.59
C THR A 8 6.18 3.58 -20.41
N ASP A 9 5.89 2.86 -21.51
CA ASP A 9 4.65 3.08 -22.28
C ASP A 9 3.40 2.83 -21.40
N GLY A 10 3.50 1.93 -20.41
CA GLY A 10 2.44 1.69 -19.43
C GLY A 10 2.10 2.91 -18.60
N LEU A 11 3.11 3.65 -18.11
CA LEU A 11 2.87 4.93 -17.44
C LEU A 11 2.23 5.95 -18.38
N ARG A 12 2.74 6.08 -19.61
CA ARG A 12 2.17 7.00 -20.59
C ARG A 12 0.69 6.74 -20.84
N GLU A 13 0.33 5.47 -20.96
CA GLU A 13 -1.07 5.08 -21.16
C GLU A 13 -1.92 5.30 -19.90
N ALA A 14 -1.39 5.02 -18.71
CA ALA A 14 -2.05 5.33 -17.45
C ALA A 14 -2.32 6.83 -17.30
N LEU A 15 -1.35 7.68 -17.62
CA LEU A 15 -1.51 9.14 -17.59
C LEU A 15 -2.56 9.62 -18.59
N ARG A 16 -2.64 9.01 -19.77
CA ARG A 16 -3.68 9.30 -20.76
C ARG A 16 -5.09 9.05 -20.20
N TRP A 17 -5.28 7.92 -19.53
CA TRP A 17 -6.56 7.61 -18.91
C TRP A 17 -6.85 8.51 -17.71
N THR A 18 -5.86 8.79 -16.88
CA THR A 18 -6.02 9.68 -15.73
C THR A 18 -6.38 11.10 -16.16
N ASN A 19 -5.78 11.61 -17.24
CA ASN A 19 -6.17 12.88 -17.81
C ASN A 19 -7.63 12.88 -18.29
N ILE A 20 -8.09 11.82 -18.98
CA ILE A 20 -9.50 11.69 -19.39
C ILE A 20 -10.41 11.74 -18.16
N PHE A 21 -10.10 11.01 -17.09
CA PHE A 21 -10.89 11.02 -15.86
C PHE A 21 -10.90 12.40 -15.20
N TYR A 22 -9.79 13.11 -15.23
CA TYR A 22 -9.72 14.49 -14.73
C TYR A 22 -10.57 15.46 -15.56
N GLU A 23 -10.46 15.41 -16.88
CA GLU A 23 -11.23 16.22 -17.82
C GLU A 23 -12.75 15.96 -17.74
N ASP A 24 -13.13 14.71 -17.52
CA ASP A 24 -14.53 14.30 -17.32
C ASP A 24 -15.08 14.61 -15.91
N GLY A 25 -14.24 15.17 -15.02
CA GLY A 25 -14.61 15.55 -13.67
C GLY A 25 -14.82 14.36 -12.71
N LEU A 26 -14.20 13.22 -13.03
CA LEU A 26 -14.21 12.02 -12.16
C LEU A 26 -13.13 12.07 -11.07
N ILE A 27 -12.14 12.94 -11.24
CA ILE A 27 -11.10 13.22 -10.25
C ILE A 27 -11.33 14.61 -9.69
N ASP A 28 -11.24 14.75 -8.37
CA ASP A 28 -11.34 16.05 -7.71
C ASP A 28 -10.32 17.04 -8.29
N PRO A 29 -10.72 18.21 -8.76
CA PRO A 29 -9.78 19.20 -9.30
C PRO A 29 -8.78 19.72 -8.26
N GLU A 30 -9.07 19.59 -6.97
CA GLU A 30 -8.18 19.99 -5.88
C GLU A 30 -7.32 18.82 -5.34
N PHE A 31 -7.27 17.68 -6.04
CA PHE A 31 -6.56 16.46 -5.60
C PHE A 31 -5.08 16.71 -5.23
N VAL A 32 -4.44 17.71 -5.83
CA VAL A 32 -3.03 18.07 -5.56
C VAL A 32 -2.85 18.73 -4.19
N THR A 33 -3.87 19.44 -3.70
CA THR A 33 -3.82 20.24 -2.48
C THR A 33 -4.67 19.69 -1.34
N GLY A 34 -5.43 18.62 -1.62
CA GLY A 34 -6.28 17.96 -0.65
C GLY A 34 -5.49 17.34 0.50
N ASP A 35 -6.11 17.32 1.68
CA ASP A 35 -5.60 16.65 2.86
C ASP A 35 -6.53 15.50 3.31
N ASP A 36 -6.12 14.76 4.34
CA ASP A 36 -6.90 13.65 4.88
C ASP A 36 -8.30 14.06 5.37
N ASN A 37 -8.48 15.30 5.82
CA ASN A 37 -9.78 15.80 6.26
C ASN A 37 -10.70 16.04 5.07
N GLN A 38 -10.17 16.61 3.99
CA GLN A 38 -10.93 16.81 2.75
C GLN A 38 -11.31 15.46 2.16
N TRP A 39 -10.37 14.52 2.08
CA TRP A 39 -10.62 13.18 1.61
C TRP A 39 -11.70 12.47 2.45
N THR A 40 -11.60 12.50 3.78
CA THR A 40 -12.64 11.97 4.68
C THR A 40 -14.01 12.65 4.44
N SER A 41 -14.02 13.95 4.12
CA SER A 41 -15.26 14.68 3.89
C SER A 41 -15.99 14.22 2.61
N PHE A 42 -15.30 13.72 1.59
CA PHE A 42 -15.92 13.16 0.39
C PHE A 42 -16.76 11.93 0.70
N TYR A 43 -16.28 11.05 1.59
CA TYR A 43 -17.06 9.91 2.07
C TYR A 43 -18.26 10.38 2.88
N ALA A 44 -18.04 11.27 3.85
CA ALA A 44 -19.08 11.78 4.72
C ALA A 44 -20.23 12.49 3.95
N ASN A 45 -19.93 13.04 2.79
CA ASN A 45 -20.90 13.76 1.95
C ASN A 45 -21.42 12.93 0.76
N GLY A 46 -21.04 11.65 0.64
CA GLY A 46 -21.45 10.79 -0.48
C GLY A 46 -20.91 11.27 -1.83
N GLN A 47 -19.71 11.84 -1.86
CA GLN A 47 -19.06 12.35 -3.07
C GLN A 47 -17.97 11.41 -3.61
N ALA A 48 -17.55 10.39 -2.84
CA ALA A 48 -16.64 9.35 -3.28
C ALA A 48 -17.44 8.08 -3.61
N TYR A 49 -17.18 7.51 -4.79
CA TYR A 49 -17.92 6.34 -5.31
C TYR A 49 -17.02 5.17 -5.65
N ILE A 50 -15.74 5.42 -5.88
CA ILE A 50 -14.73 4.42 -6.21
C ILE A 50 -13.44 4.81 -5.50
N GLU A 51 -12.79 3.82 -4.90
CA GLU A 51 -11.48 3.98 -4.28
C GLU A 51 -10.61 2.75 -4.59
N TYR A 52 -9.35 2.98 -4.91
CA TYR A 52 -8.34 1.93 -4.96
C TYR A 52 -7.60 1.89 -3.63
N GLN A 53 -7.91 0.89 -2.81
CA GLN A 53 -7.40 0.83 -1.44
C GLN A 53 -7.32 -0.63 -0.95
N TYR A 54 -6.81 -0.84 0.26
CA TYR A 54 -6.83 -2.12 0.93
C TYR A 54 -8.26 -2.61 1.16
N VAL A 55 -8.48 -3.93 1.11
CA VAL A 55 -9.82 -4.54 1.20
C VAL A 55 -10.57 -4.16 2.50
N GLU A 56 -9.86 -4.02 3.60
CA GLU A 56 -10.44 -3.58 4.88
C GLU A 56 -10.88 -2.12 4.90
N ARG A 57 -10.56 -1.35 3.87
CA ARG A 57 -10.95 0.06 3.77
C ARG A 57 -12.44 0.25 3.58
N THR A 58 -13.14 -0.72 3.06
CA THR A 58 -14.60 -0.70 2.92
C THR A 58 -15.29 -0.45 4.26
N VAL A 59 -14.88 -1.14 5.32
CA VAL A 59 -15.42 -0.97 6.68
C VAL A 59 -15.16 0.44 7.21
N TRP A 60 -13.95 0.97 6.97
CA TRP A 60 -13.63 2.33 7.36
C TRP A 60 -14.49 3.35 6.63
N ALA A 61 -14.70 3.18 5.32
CA ALA A 61 -15.53 4.06 4.51
C ALA A 61 -16.97 4.11 5.03
N GLU A 62 -17.58 2.96 5.30
CA GLU A 62 -18.93 2.86 5.86
C GLU A 62 -19.05 3.55 7.23
N THR A 63 -18.06 3.35 8.10
CA THR A 63 -18.05 3.97 9.44
C THR A 63 -17.95 5.48 9.37
N ASN A 64 -17.24 6.02 8.38
CA ASN A 64 -17.03 7.47 8.21
C ASN A 64 -18.03 8.12 7.26
N MET A 65 -18.78 7.36 6.49
CA MET A 65 -19.93 7.90 5.76
C MET A 65 -20.99 8.31 6.78
N SER A 66 -21.12 9.60 7.00
CA SER A 66 -22.20 10.14 7.81
C SER A 66 -23.56 9.70 7.24
N PRO A 67 -24.64 9.67 8.02
CA PRO A 67 -25.96 9.18 7.64
C PRO A 67 -26.65 10.02 6.54
N VAL A 68 -25.89 10.47 5.56
CA VAL A 68 -26.44 11.11 4.35
C VAL A 68 -27.20 10.08 3.52
N ASP A 69 -26.76 8.83 3.57
CA ASP A 69 -27.51 7.69 3.01
C ASP A 69 -27.17 6.40 3.78
N ALA A 70 -28.08 5.94 4.62
CA ALA A 70 -27.91 4.72 5.41
C ALA A 70 -27.98 3.43 4.57
N GLU A 71 -28.15 3.53 3.26
CA GLU A 71 -28.25 2.40 2.33
C GLU A 71 -26.97 2.23 1.49
N VAL A 72 -25.94 3.05 1.66
CA VAL A 72 -24.68 2.89 0.91
C VAL A 72 -23.85 1.78 1.54
N ASP A 73 -23.59 0.76 0.78
CA ASP A 73 -22.72 -0.37 1.12
C ASP A 73 -21.49 -0.34 0.21
N TRP A 74 -20.31 -0.28 0.82
CA TRP A 74 -19.05 -0.34 0.11
C TRP A 74 -18.64 -1.79 -0.07
N GLU A 75 -18.50 -2.21 -1.31
CA GLU A 75 -18.10 -3.57 -1.63
C GLU A 75 -16.76 -3.58 -2.37
N PHE A 76 -15.96 -4.60 -2.08
CA PHE A 76 -14.80 -4.91 -2.87
C PHE A 76 -15.22 -5.40 -4.26
N THR A 77 -14.57 -4.88 -5.30
CA THR A 77 -14.77 -5.35 -6.67
C THR A 77 -13.47 -5.93 -7.22
N ASP A 78 -13.58 -6.81 -8.20
CA ASP A 78 -12.42 -7.32 -8.93
C ASP A 78 -11.54 -6.21 -9.49
N TYR A 79 -10.24 -6.49 -9.61
CA TYR A 79 -9.33 -5.63 -10.34
C TYR A 79 -9.84 -5.46 -11.77
N ASN A 80 -10.14 -4.23 -12.13
CA ASN A 80 -10.61 -3.92 -13.47
C ASN A 80 -9.50 -4.15 -14.48
N VAL A 81 -9.79 -4.98 -15.46
CA VAL A 81 -8.94 -5.17 -16.63
C VAL A 81 -9.07 -3.94 -17.52
N SER A 82 -7.97 -3.31 -17.86
CA SER A 82 -7.97 -2.07 -18.65
C SER A 82 -8.30 -2.28 -20.13
N SER A 83 -8.31 -3.52 -20.63
CA SER A 83 -8.69 -3.85 -22.01
C SER A 83 -9.05 -5.33 -22.12
N ASP A 84 -9.84 -5.68 -23.15
CA ASP A 84 -10.27 -7.06 -23.44
C ASP A 84 -9.11 -8.04 -23.67
N ASP A 85 -7.92 -7.53 -23.99
CA ASP A 85 -6.73 -8.32 -24.26
C ASP A 85 -5.72 -8.32 -23.08
N ASN A 86 -6.04 -7.64 -21.99
CA ASN A 86 -5.14 -7.47 -20.86
C ASN A 86 -5.68 -8.21 -19.66
N GLU A 87 -5.09 -9.34 -19.35
CA GLU A 87 -5.34 -9.99 -18.09
C GLU A 87 -4.82 -9.08 -16.97
N GLY A 88 -5.67 -8.68 -16.04
CA GLY A 88 -5.26 -7.90 -14.87
C GLY A 88 -4.21 -8.68 -14.09
N TYR A 89 -3.14 -8.00 -13.70
CA TYR A 89 -2.09 -8.60 -12.91
C TYR A 89 -2.19 -8.14 -11.48
N LEU A 90 -2.33 -9.08 -10.56
CA LEU A 90 -2.07 -8.82 -9.15
C LEU A 90 -0.58 -9.04 -8.91
N TYR A 91 0.11 -7.98 -8.47
CA TYR A 91 1.48 -8.11 -8.02
C TYR A 91 1.48 -8.43 -6.52
N GLU A 92 1.72 -9.68 -6.18
CA GLU A 92 2.06 -10.05 -4.82
C GLU A 92 3.57 -10.03 -4.64
N HIS A 93 4.03 -9.41 -3.56
CA HIS A 93 5.42 -9.51 -3.16
C HIS A 93 5.66 -10.90 -2.56
N GLU A 94 6.57 -11.66 -3.13
CA GLU A 94 7.02 -12.96 -2.60
C GLU A 94 7.63 -12.84 -1.20
N ASN A 95 7.97 -11.64 -0.79
CA ASN A 95 8.52 -11.32 0.51
C ASN A 95 7.45 -10.79 1.46
N THR A 96 7.26 -11.54 2.52
CA THR A 96 6.51 -11.13 3.71
C THR A 96 7.14 -9.97 4.50
N PHE A 97 8.26 -9.40 4.03
CA PHE A 97 8.86 -8.20 4.61
C PHE A 97 8.16 -6.97 4.08
N PHE A 98 7.15 -6.54 4.81
CA PHE A 98 6.52 -5.25 4.59
C PHE A 98 7.52 -4.11 4.85
N ALA A 99 7.19 -2.92 4.36
CA ALA A 99 7.93 -1.69 4.55
C ALA A 99 8.11 -1.25 6.03
N TYR A 100 7.66 -2.06 6.97
CA TYR A 100 7.76 -1.77 8.40
C TYR A 100 8.89 -2.55 9.03
N GLY A 101 9.68 -1.85 9.83
CA GLY A 101 10.80 -2.42 10.56
C GLY A 101 11.15 -1.60 11.79
N TYR A 102 12.01 -2.15 12.64
CA TYR A 102 12.55 -1.44 13.79
C TYR A 102 13.94 -0.93 13.47
N SER A 103 14.15 0.36 13.67
CA SER A 103 15.47 0.97 13.59
C SER A 103 16.00 1.28 14.98
N PHE A 104 17.26 0.94 15.22
CA PHE A 104 17.94 1.20 16.48
C PHE A 104 18.97 2.29 16.28
N THR A 105 19.01 3.24 17.21
CA THR A 105 20.03 4.28 17.17
C THR A 105 21.34 3.77 17.77
N ASP A 106 22.45 4.39 17.42
CA ASP A 106 23.78 4.15 17.97
C ASP A 106 23.93 4.44 19.49
N LYS A 107 22.87 5.01 20.08
CA LYS A 107 22.79 5.30 21.52
C LYS A 107 22.22 4.17 22.36
N ILE A 108 21.70 3.11 21.72
CA ILE A 108 21.21 1.94 22.45
C ILE A 108 22.41 1.19 23.06
N SER A 109 22.27 0.75 24.32
CA SER A 109 23.30 -0.09 24.93
C SER A 109 23.26 -1.52 24.35
N ASP A 110 24.37 -2.26 24.43
CA ASP A 110 24.43 -3.66 23.99
C ASP A 110 23.35 -4.53 24.68
N GLU A 111 23.12 -4.32 25.98
CA GLU A 111 22.05 -5.01 26.70
C GLU A 111 20.66 -4.62 26.19
N GLY A 112 20.46 -3.34 25.90
CA GLY A 112 19.20 -2.82 25.33
C GLY A 112 18.94 -3.40 23.94
N LEU A 113 19.96 -3.43 23.09
CA LEU A 113 19.87 -4.01 21.75
C LEU A 113 19.55 -5.51 21.81
N ALA A 114 20.26 -6.26 22.67
CA ALA A 114 19.98 -7.69 22.82
C ALA A 114 18.53 -7.95 23.23
N ARG A 115 17.99 -7.20 24.21
CA ARG A 115 16.57 -7.32 24.63
C ARG A 115 15.59 -6.96 23.51
N MET A 116 15.89 -5.94 22.72
CA MET A 116 15.02 -5.56 21.61
C MET A 116 15.04 -6.59 20.49
N LEU A 117 16.21 -7.19 20.19
CA LEU A 117 16.31 -8.28 19.23
C LEU A 117 15.57 -9.53 19.70
N ASP A 118 15.65 -9.88 20.97
CA ASP A 118 14.87 -10.98 21.56
C ASP A 118 13.37 -10.72 21.46
N TRP A 119 12.93 -9.48 21.68
CA TRP A 119 11.54 -9.10 21.51
C TRP A 119 11.11 -9.17 20.04
N CYS A 120 11.90 -8.65 19.08
CA CYS A 120 11.63 -8.77 17.65
C CYS A 120 11.51 -10.23 17.22
N ASN A 121 12.41 -11.09 17.69
CA ASN A 121 12.33 -12.52 17.42
C ASN A 121 11.04 -13.13 17.96
N TRP A 122 10.64 -12.78 19.19
CA TRP A 122 9.42 -13.32 19.80
C TRP A 122 8.16 -12.87 19.06
N ILE A 123 8.02 -11.58 18.70
CA ILE A 123 6.82 -11.09 17.97
C ILE A 123 6.72 -11.67 16.54
N SER A 124 7.79 -12.27 16.03
CA SER A 124 7.79 -12.98 14.74
C SER A 124 7.34 -14.44 14.87
N THR A 125 7.22 -14.98 16.11
CA THR A 125 6.64 -16.30 16.36
C THR A 125 5.12 -16.26 16.27
N ASP A 126 4.47 -17.43 16.13
CA ASP A 126 3.00 -17.52 16.13
C ASP A 126 2.41 -16.98 17.44
N GLU A 127 3.03 -17.29 18.58
CA GLU A 127 2.61 -16.79 19.90
C GLU A 127 2.69 -15.26 19.97
N GLY A 128 3.84 -14.70 19.58
CA GLY A 128 4.07 -13.26 19.62
C GLY A 128 3.21 -12.51 18.62
N ALA A 129 3.06 -13.02 17.40
CA ALA A 129 2.17 -12.45 16.39
C ALA A 129 0.71 -12.47 16.86
N THR A 130 0.25 -13.58 17.43
CA THR A 130 -1.10 -13.68 18.02
C THR A 130 -1.27 -12.65 19.14
N PHE A 131 -0.31 -12.54 20.06
CA PHE A 131 -0.36 -11.55 21.13
C PHE A 131 -0.45 -10.11 20.58
N MET A 132 0.35 -9.78 19.58
CA MET A 132 0.38 -8.42 19.00
C MET A 132 -0.89 -8.10 18.21
N CYS A 133 -1.50 -9.10 17.56
CA CYS A 133 -2.68 -8.93 16.72
C CYS A 133 -3.99 -9.09 17.50
N MET A 134 -4.09 -10.15 18.32
CA MET A 134 -5.34 -10.56 19.00
C MET A 134 -5.34 -10.21 20.48
N GLY A 135 -4.17 -10.00 21.10
CA GLY A 135 -4.01 -9.63 22.49
C GLY A 135 -3.99 -10.82 23.44
N VAL A 136 -4.89 -10.85 24.43
CA VAL A 136 -4.90 -11.82 25.54
C VAL A 136 -6.17 -12.64 25.52
N GLU A 137 -6.03 -13.96 25.52
CA GLU A 137 -7.15 -14.90 25.61
C GLU A 137 -8.03 -14.65 26.83
N GLY A 138 -9.34 -14.66 26.65
CA GLY A 138 -10.32 -14.38 27.69
C GLY A 138 -10.47 -12.90 28.04
N VAL A 139 -9.65 -12.01 27.46
CA VAL A 139 -9.73 -10.56 27.63
C VAL A 139 -10.10 -9.87 26.30
N THR A 140 -9.36 -10.11 25.25
CA THR A 140 -9.58 -9.49 23.94
C THR A 140 -10.06 -10.48 22.89
N TYR A 141 -9.73 -11.76 23.03
CA TYR A 141 -10.19 -12.81 22.13
C TYR A 141 -10.53 -14.10 22.88
N GLN A 142 -11.23 -15.00 22.21
CA GLN A 142 -11.51 -16.37 22.61
C GLN A 142 -11.10 -17.34 21.49
N VAL A 143 -10.89 -18.60 21.87
CA VAL A 143 -10.64 -19.70 20.93
C VAL A 143 -11.96 -20.44 20.67
N ASN A 144 -12.33 -20.55 19.40
CA ASN A 144 -13.51 -21.31 18.98
C ASN A 144 -13.28 -22.82 19.00
N ASP A 145 -14.35 -23.61 18.88
CA ASP A 145 -14.28 -25.09 18.89
C ASP A 145 -13.45 -25.65 17.71
N ASP A 146 -13.33 -24.92 16.60
CA ASP A 146 -12.54 -25.27 15.42
C ASP A 146 -11.07 -24.81 15.51
N GLY A 147 -10.72 -24.09 16.58
CA GLY A 147 -9.39 -23.56 16.83
C GLY A 147 -9.12 -22.17 16.27
N THR A 148 -10.07 -21.57 15.56
CA THR A 148 -9.95 -20.18 15.09
C THR A 148 -10.06 -19.22 16.26
N LEU A 149 -9.43 -18.04 16.13
CA LEU A 149 -9.50 -16.99 17.13
C LEU A 149 -10.57 -15.97 16.75
N GLN A 150 -11.32 -15.52 17.74
CA GLN A 150 -12.40 -14.57 17.57
C GLN A 150 -12.30 -13.48 18.65
N PHE A 151 -12.43 -12.21 18.26
CA PHE A 151 -12.50 -11.14 19.24
C PHE A 151 -13.69 -11.26 20.16
N MET A 152 -13.51 -10.85 21.41
CA MET A 152 -14.60 -10.75 22.39
C MET A 152 -15.63 -9.70 21.91
N ASP A 153 -16.88 -9.84 22.32
CA ASP A 153 -18.01 -9.01 21.86
C ASP A 153 -17.83 -7.50 22.06
N HIS A 154 -16.97 -7.08 22.98
CA HIS A 154 -16.69 -5.68 23.22
C HIS A 154 -15.62 -5.10 22.27
N MET A 155 -14.89 -5.97 21.57
CA MET A 155 -13.88 -5.56 20.61
C MET A 155 -14.53 -5.16 19.27
N TYR A 156 -13.81 -4.34 18.53
CA TYR A 156 -14.21 -4.00 17.16
C TYR A 156 -14.33 -5.25 16.30
N HIS A 157 -15.43 -5.31 15.55
CA HIS A 157 -15.65 -6.26 14.47
C HIS A 157 -16.67 -5.64 13.50
N ASP A 158 -16.41 -5.67 12.20
CA ASP A 158 -17.21 -5.00 11.19
C ASP A 158 -18.71 -5.37 11.22
N THR A 159 -19.01 -6.66 11.25
CA THR A 159 -20.40 -7.17 11.19
C THR A 159 -21.05 -7.37 12.56
N ARG A 160 -20.25 -7.62 13.61
CA ARG A 160 -20.75 -7.91 14.96
C ARG A 160 -20.77 -6.71 15.86
N ASN A 161 -19.73 -5.89 15.83
CA ASN A 161 -19.58 -4.72 16.68
C ASN A 161 -18.72 -3.64 16.00
N PRO A 162 -19.23 -2.90 15.01
CA PRO A 162 -18.49 -1.85 14.31
C PRO A 162 -18.10 -0.68 15.20
N GLU A 163 -18.80 -0.49 16.34
CA GLU A 163 -18.52 0.52 17.34
C GLU A 163 -17.66 -0.01 18.51
N GLY A 164 -17.12 -1.21 18.34
CA GLY A 164 -16.35 -1.89 19.36
C GLY A 164 -15.03 -1.21 19.72
N GLU A 165 -14.43 -1.68 20.81
CA GLU A 165 -13.15 -1.17 21.25
C GLU A 165 -12.03 -1.60 20.30
N GLN A 166 -11.35 -0.62 19.78
CA GLN A 166 -10.29 -0.85 18.81
C GLN A 166 -9.05 -1.50 19.44
N PRO A 167 -8.36 -2.41 18.73
CA PRO A 167 -7.20 -3.13 19.24
C PRO A 167 -6.11 -2.25 19.85
N TRP A 168 -5.87 -1.06 19.30
CA TRP A 168 -4.85 -0.15 19.82
C TRP A 168 -5.12 0.38 21.24
N LYS A 169 -6.36 0.33 21.74
CA LYS A 169 -6.65 0.64 23.14
C LYS A 169 -5.95 -0.30 24.13
N TYR A 170 -5.64 -1.50 23.68
CA TYR A 170 -4.97 -2.54 24.44
C TYR A 170 -3.46 -2.62 24.16
N GLY A 171 -2.92 -1.65 23.40
CA GLY A 171 -1.53 -1.66 22.98
C GLY A 171 -1.20 -2.67 21.88
N MET A 172 -2.21 -3.29 21.30
CA MET A 172 -2.08 -4.12 20.12
C MET A 172 -1.88 -3.27 18.86
N TYR A 173 -1.43 -3.90 17.78
CA TYR A 173 -1.11 -3.24 16.51
C TYR A 173 0.16 -2.38 16.53
N MET A 174 0.73 -2.09 17.68
CA MET A 174 1.97 -1.33 17.75
C MET A 174 3.17 -2.21 17.43
N GLY A 175 3.76 -1.96 16.24
CA GLY A 175 4.96 -2.68 15.81
C GLY A 175 4.72 -4.11 15.34
N ILE A 176 3.57 -4.37 14.74
CA ILE A 176 3.30 -5.65 14.09
C ILE A 176 4.27 -5.85 12.93
N LEU A 177 5.06 -6.92 13.00
CA LEU A 177 5.89 -7.40 11.89
C LEU A 177 5.17 -8.48 11.06
N ARG A 178 4.14 -9.10 11.65
CA ARG A 178 3.36 -10.17 11.04
C ARG A 178 1.91 -10.08 11.49
N GLN A 179 0.99 -10.01 10.55
CA GLN A 179 -0.44 -10.17 10.82
C GLN A 179 -0.83 -11.64 10.77
N THR A 180 -1.79 -12.03 11.61
CA THR A 180 -2.37 -13.38 11.59
C THR A 180 -3.65 -13.37 10.76
N GLU A 181 -3.99 -14.51 10.14
CA GLU A 181 -5.24 -14.65 9.37
C GLU A 181 -6.48 -14.36 10.22
N ASP A 182 -6.48 -14.83 11.48
CA ASP A 182 -7.58 -14.55 12.42
C ASP A 182 -7.78 -13.05 12.63
N TYR A 183 -6.67 -12.29 12.78
CA TYR A 183 -6.75 -10.85 12.93
C TYR A 183 -7.33 -10.18 11.68
N THR A 184 -6.83 -10.53 10.50
CA THR A 184 -7.32 -9.99 9.23
C THR A 184 -8.81 -10.25 9.05
N ARG A 185 -9.28 -11.46 9.42
CA ARG A 185 -10.69 -11.83 9.38
C ARG A 185 -11.53 -11.03 10.39
N GLU A 186 -10.99 -10.78 11.58
CA GLU A 186 -11.72 -10.05 12.63
C GLU A 186 -11.80 -8.54 12.42
N VAL A 187 -10.94 -7.94 11.61
CA VAL A 187 -10.93 -6.48 11.34
C VAL A 187 -11.45 -6.10 9.96
N GLY A 188 -11.73 -7.07 9.12
CA GLY A 188 -12.25 -6.87 7.76
C GLY A 188 -13.65 -7.43 7.58
N LYS A 189 -14.30 -7.10 6.46
CA LYS A 189 -15.55 -7.74 6.06
C LYS A 189 -15.28 -9.15 5.57
N ASP A 190 -15.91 -10.15 6.20
CA ASP A 190 -15.78 -11.56 5.81
C ASP A 190 -16.02 -11.76 4.31
N THR A 191 -17.06 -11.13 3.76
CA THR A 191 -17.40 -11.22 2.34
C THR A 191 -16.28 -10.64 1.46
N ASN A 192 -15.76 -9.48 1.80
CA ASN A 192 -14.72 -8.81 1.01
C ASN A 192 -13.39 -9.54 1.09
N ILE A 193 -13.05 -10.10 2.26
CA ILE A 193 -11.86 -10.93 2.44
C ILE A 193 -11.98 -12.19 1.58
N THR A 194 -13.14 -12.88 1.63
CA THR A 194 -13.38 -14.08 0.82
C THR A 194 -13.27 -13.78 -0.68
N ILE A 195 -13.88 -12.70 -1.17
CA ILE A 195 -13.77 -12.28 -2.57
C ILE A 195 -12.31 -11.99 -2.95
N SER A 196 -11.56 -11.31 -2.07
CA SER A 196 -10.14 -11.01 -2.29
C SER A 196 -9.30 -12.28 -2.36
N GLU A 197 -9.54 -13.26 -1.47
CA GLU A 197 -8.86 -14.56 -1.45
C GLU A 197 -9.20 -15.40 -2.71
N GLU A 198 -10.48 -15.45 -3.10
CA GLU A 198 -10.93 -16.12 -4.32
C GLU A 198 -10.31 -15.48 -5.56
N PHE A 199 -10.26 -14.16 -5.60
CA PHE A 199 -9.63 -13.43 -6.69
C PHE A 199 -8.11 -13.69 -6.75
N ALA A 200 -7.40 -13.64 -5.62
CA ALA A 200 -5.98 -13.95 -5.56
C ALA A 200 -5.67 -15.39 -5.99
N ALA A 201 -6.57 -16.35 -5.69
CA ALA A 201 -6.43 -17.74 -6.10
C ALA A 201 -6.67 -17.96 -7.60
N ASP A 202 -7.57 -17.18 -8.21
CA ASP A 202 -7.98 -17.31 -9.62
C ASP A 202 -7.18 -16.39 -10.56
N SER A 203 -6.56 -15.35 -9.99
CA SER A 203 -5.78 -14.40 -10.77
C SER A 203 -4.45 -15.01 -11.19
N ASN A 204 -3.96 -14.57 -12.36
CA ASN A 204 -2.56 -14.74 -12.73
C ASN A 204 -1.68 -13.88 -11.82
N ALA A 205 -1.68 -14.16 -10.52
CA ALA A 205 -0.86 -13.44 -9.56
C ALA A 205 0.61 -13.59 -9.97
N HIS A 206 1.19 -12.49 -10.43
CA HIS A 206 2.61 -12.44 -10.70
C HIS A 206 3.31 -12.01 -9.41
N TYR A 207 3.97 -12.97 -8.80
CA TYR A 207 4.87 -12.66 -7.70
C TYR A 207 6.01 -11.81 -8.26
N SER A 208 6.11 -10.58 -7.78
CA SER A 208 7.31 -9.78 -8.01
C SER A 208 8.42 -10.38 -7.16
N PRO A 209 9.45 -10.99 -7.74
CA PRO A 209 10.57 -11.46 -6.94
C PRO A 209 11.16 -10.26 -6.19
N ALA A 210 11.50 -10.47 -4.92
CA ALA A 210 12.33 -9.50 -4.24
C ALA A 210 13.66 -9.41 -4.99
N TYR A 211 13.97 -8.21 -5.42
CA TYR A 211 15.27 -7.90 -6.00
C TYR A 211 16.15 -7.32 -4.89
N PRO A 212 16.91 -8.14 -4.15
CA PRO A 212 17.86 -7.59 -3.20
C PRO A 212 18.90 -6.83 -4.01
N GLU A 213 18.96 -5.54 -3.81
CA GLU A 213 19.98 -4.69 -4.40
C GLU A 213 21.10 -4.52 -3.37
N GLN A 214 22.36 -4.62 -3.80
CA GLN A 214 23.52 -4.44 -2.94
C GLN A 214 24.26 -3.17 -3.37
N TYR A 215 24.37 -2.23 -2.45
CA TYR A 215 25.01 -0.95 -2.67
C TYR A 215 26.13 -0.70 -1.67
N THR A 216 27.13 0.05 -2.08
CA THR A 216 28.05 0.72 -1.17
C THR A 216 27.37 1.93 -0.52
N THR A 217 27.90 2.40 0.61
CA THR A 217 27.35 3.60 1.29
C THR A 217 27.41 4.84 0.39
N GLU A 218 28.42 4.95 -0.47
CA GLU A 218 28.54 6.02 -1.45
C GLU A 218 27.42 5.94 -2.51
N GLU A 219 27.13 4.73 -3.01
CA GLU A 219 26.05 4.52 -3.98
C GLU A 219 24.69 4.77 -3.34
N GLU A 220 24.43 4.32 -2.10
CA GLU A 220 23.19 4.61 -1.38
C GLU A 220 22.97 6.12 -1.22
N SER A 221 24.03 6.86 -0.80
CA SER A 221 23.94 8.31 -0.66
C SER A 221 23.69 9.00 -1.99
N ARG A 222 24.34 8.52 -3.06
CA ARG A 222 24.17 9.08 -4.39
C ARG A 222 22.78 8.79 -4.96
N LEU A 223 22.25 7.57 -4.77
CA LEU A 223 20.90 7.22 -5.17
C LEU A 223 19.85 8.07 -4.46
N ALA A 224 19.99 8.32 -3.16
CA ALA A 224 19.04 9.15 -2.41
C ALA A 224 18.97 10.58 -2.97
N GLU A 225 20.10 11.15 -3.43
CA GLU A 225 20.12 12.46 -4.08
C GLU A 225 19.45 12.42 -5.47
N LEU A 226 19.77 11.41 -6.27
CA LEU A 226 19.25 11.25 -7.62
C LEU A 226 17.75 10.94 -7.60
N ASP A 227 17.31 10.02 -6.73
CA ASP A 227 15.90 9.66 -6.58
C ASP A 227 15.04 10.87 -6.25
N THR A 228 15.49 11.71 -5.30
CA THR A 228 14.78 12.96 -4.98
C THR A 228 14.61 13.85 -6.21
N GLN A 229 15.67 14.05 -7.00
CA GLN A 229 15.62 14.90 -8.20
C GLN A 229 14.73 14.30 -9.29
N ILE A 230 14.80 12.98 -9.48
CA ILE A 230 13.99 12.25 -10.46
C ILE A 230 12.53 12.29 -10.07
N GLU A 231 12.21 12.03 -8.81
CA GLU A 231 10.84 12.04 -8.28
C GLU A 231 10.21 13.42 -8.36
N ASP A 232 10.93 14.47 -7.98
CA ASP A 232 10.44 15.86 -8.11
C ASP A 232 10.14 16.21 -9.56
N MET A 233 11.05 15.85 -10.48
CA MET A 233 10.87 16.11 -11.90
C MET A 233 9.71 15.29 -12.49
N ALA A 234 9.64 13.99 -12.17
CA ALA A 234 8.55 13.13 -12.61
C ALA A 234 7.20 13.64 -12.09
N GLY A 235 7.12 13.99 -10.80
CA GLY A 235 5.92 14.52 -10.18
C GLY A 235 5.40 15.79 -10.84
N GLU A 236 6.29 16.75 -11.15
CA GLU A 236 5.90 17.95 -11.87
C GLU A 236 5.26 17.65 -13.23
N TYR A 237 5.90 16.83 -14.05
CA TYR A 237 5.37 16.50 -15.38
C TYR A 237 4.10 15.63 -15.32
N ILE A 238 4.04 14.67 -14.40
CA ILE A 238 2.86 13.82 -14.19
C ILE A 238 1.64 14.70 -13.88
N LEU A 239 1.76 15.66 -12.97
CA LEU A 239 0.67 16.57 -12.65
C LEU A 239 0.23 17.41 -13.88
N ARG A 240 1.18 17.91 -14.65
CA ARG A 240 0.88 18.69 -15.88
C ARG A 240 0.19 17.85 -16.95
N PHE A 241 0.55 16.58 -17.08
CA PHE A 241 -0.15 15.64 -17.95
C PHE A 241 -1.56 15.35 -17.45
N ILE A 242 -1.73 15.06 -16.15
CA ILE A 242 -3.05 14.79 -15.57
C ILE A 242 -3.98 15.98 -15.73
N MET A 243 -3.51 17.20 -15.46
CA MET A 243 -4.31 18.43 -15.56
C MET A 243 -4.51 18.93 -16.99
N GLY A 244 -3.94 18.26 -18.00
CA GLY A 244 -4.07 18.66 -19.41
C GLY A 244 -3.26 19.89 -19.81
N GLU A 245 -2.31 20.33 -18.97
CA GLU A 245 -1.38 21.41 -19.34
C GLU A 245 -0.39 20.96 -20.42
N LEU A 246 -0.08 19.69 -20.43
CA LEU A 246 0.69 19.00 -21.46
C LEU A 246 -0.14 17.85 -22.02
N ASP A 247 -0.12 17.67 -23.32
CA ASP A 247 -0.77 16.55 -23.98
C ASP A 247 0.16 15.32 -23.94
N VAL A 248 -0.19 14.31 -23.12
CA VAL A 248 0.59 13.07 -22.98
C VAL A 248 0.63 12.25 -24.29
N THR A 249 -0.31 12.48 -25.21
CA THR A 249 -0.34 11.82 -26.52
C THR A 249 0.59 12.48 -27.55
N ASP A 250 1.04 13.70 -27.28
CA ASP A 250 2.05 14.38 -28.11
C ASP A 250 3.45 13.82 -27.82
N ASP A 251 4.06 13.22 -28.84
CA ASP A 251 5.40 12.65 -28.73
C ASP A 251 6.47 13.70 -28.37
N ASN A 252 6.28 14.97 -28.74
CA ASN A 252 7.24 16.02 -28.38
C ASN A 252 7.17 16.29 -26.87
N ALA A 253 5.97 16.42 -26.31
CA ALA A 253 5.79 16.63 -24.88
C ALA A 253 6.31 15.42 -24.06
N TRP A 254 6.06 14.20 -24.54
CA TRP A 254 6.60 13.00 -23.90
C TRP A 254 8.14 12.93 -23.96
N ASN A 255 8.73 13.24 -25.13
CA ASN A 255 10.19 13.26 -25.27
C ASN A 255 10.83 14.38 -24.43
N GLU A 256 10.19 15.53 -24.27
CA GLU A 256 10.66 16.59 -23.37
C GLU A 256 10.68 16.12 -21.91
N TYR A 257 9.64 15.42 -21.48
CA TYR A 257 9.59 14.76 -20.15
C TYR A 257 10.73 13.77 -19.97
N LEU A 258 10.96 12.85 -20.92
CA LEU A 258 12.05 11.88 -20.83
C LEU A 258 13.41 12.56 -20.76
N ALA A 259 13.63 13.62 -21.53
CA ALA A 259 14.86 14.41 -21.49
C ALA A 259 15.03 15.14 -20.14
N ALA A 260 13.94 15.59 -19.52
CA ALA A 260 13.97 16.21 -18.20
C ALA A 260 14.39 15.20 -17.11
N LEU A 261 13.89 13.96 -17.17
CA LEU A 261 14.31 12.89 -16.28
C LEU A 261 15.79 12.51 -16.46
N ASP A 262 16.27 12.46 -17.71
CA ASP A 262 17.68 12.20 -17.99
C ASP A 262 18.58 13.32 -17.41
N ASN A 263 18.15 14.56 -17.51
CA ASN A 263 18.85 15.69 -16.90
C ASN A 263 18.81 15.67 -15.37
N ALA A 264 17.78 15.07 -14.77
CA ALA A 264 17.69 14.83 -13.31
C ALA A 264 18.55 13.65 -12.85
N GLY A 265 19.20 12.92 -13.77
CA GLY A 265 20.15 11.86 -13.46
C GLY A 265 19.63 10.45 -13.57
N LEU A 266 18.50 10.23 -14.27
CA LEU A 266 17.84 8.94 -14.41
C LEU A 266 18.79 7.85 -14.94
N GLN A 267 19.67 8.18 -15.90
CA GLN A 267 20.61 7.20 -16.46
C GLN A 267 21.64 6.74 -15.42
N GLU A 268 22.23 7.68 -14.66
CA GLU A 268 23.19 7.37 -13.60
C GLU A 268 22.54 6.50 -12.51
N ALA A 269 21.33 6.88 -12.06
CA ALA A 269 20.58 6.10 -11.08
C ALA A 269 20.23 4.70 -11.57
N SER A 270 19.83 4.57 -12.84
CA SER A 270 19.53 3.28 -13.46
C SER A 270 20.75 2.38 -13.58
N GLU A 271 21.93 2.94 -13.85
CA GLU A 271 23.19 2.18 -13.88
C GLU A 271 23.57 1.68 -12.49
N ILE A 272 23.46 2.53 -11.45
CA ILE A 272 23.76 2.12 -10.06
C ILE A 272 22.81 0.98 -9.63
N ARG A 273 21.49 1.13 -9.86
CA ARG A 273 20.50 0.11 -9.51
C ARG A 273 20.71 -1.20 -10.27
N THR A 274 21.02 -1.12 -11.55
CA THR A 274 21.31 -2.32 -12.36
C THR A 274 22.55 -3.05 -11.87
N ASN A 275 23.59 -2.32 -11.50
CA ASN A 275 24.82 -2.89 -10.95
C ASN A 275 24.56 -3.54 -9.57
N GLY A 276 23.79 -2.87 -8.69
CA GLY A 276 23.39 -3.39 -7.40
C GLY A 276 22.56 -4.68 -7.51
N TYR A 277 21.64 -4.72 -8.46
CA TYR A 277 20.88 -5.92 -8.78
C TYR A 277 21.79 -7.06 -9.27
N ASN A 278 22.68 -6.80 -10.21
CA ASN A 278 23.60 -7.82 -10.72
C ASN A 278 24.52 -8.37 -9.64
N ALA A 279 25.03 -7.49 -8.74
CA ALA A 279 25.87 -7.90 -7.61
C ALA A 279 25.12 -8.81 -6.62
N SER A 280 23.82 -8.65 -6.48
CA SER A 280 23.00 -9.49 -5.61
C SER A 280 22.73 -10.89 -6.16
N GLN A 281 22.97 -11.11 -7.46
CA GLN A 281 22.76 -12.40 -8.13
C GLN A 281 24.03 -13.29 -8.12
N GLU A 282 25.18 -12.75 -7.71
CA GLU A 282 26.45 -13.49 -7.57
C GLU A 282 26.58 -14.13 -6.17
#